data_41126b9faf28dafec01f8e849cecc700
#
_entry.id   41126b9faf28dafec01f8e849cecc700
#
_cell.length_a   1.000
_cell.length_b   1.000
_cell.length_c   1.000
_cell.angle_alpha   90.00
_cell.angle_beta   90.00
_cell.angle_gamma   90.00
#
_symmetry.space_group_name_H-M   'P 1'
#
loop_
_entity.id
_entity.type
_entity.pdbx_description
1 polymer ?
#
loop_
_entity_poly.entity_id
_entity_poly.type
_entity_poly.pdbx_seq_one_letter_code
_entity_poly.pdbx_strand_id
1 'polypeptide(L)'
;MKYINCLRNKFSVIVMFTLFFLVNKSLFSQLFDSDIQIILERLPLEKKEELKDFDQKIKSYVDEYDWTGEVFENPLQISIQIFLQHKIVNFEDRYKGRFIISNNSDAQYYDKYWVFPYNSGDPLIHNESMFDPLESFIDFYIYILLGEEYDKYGKYLGNKYFERARNIANSAQFNSQYAWGWKERNELIDKLLSKEFKPYRNMKDQFFLGLSYAGEEDTTAQKYCEKAFTFIYCTLTQDPDNERVLQFLQAHNLQFINILGHDKDLLKRMSTIDPNNKALYKKHINE
;
A
#
# COMPACT_ATOMS: atom_id res chain seq x y z
N MET A 1 14.60 -49.00 42.59
CA MET A 1 15.04 -47.59 42.38
C MET A 1 15.46 -47.25 40.95
N LYS A 2 16.02 -48.16 40.13
CA LYS A 2 16.44 -47.87 38.74
C LYS A 2 15.26 -47.64 37.74
N TYR A 3 14.10 -48.25 37.94
CA TYR A 3 12.94 -48.14 37.03
C TYR A 3 12.18 -46.79 37.14
N ILE A 4 12.17 -46.18 38.32
CA ILE A 4 11.48 -44.89 38.54
C ILE A 4 12.22 -43.72 37.89
N ASN A 5 13.56 -43.78 37.80
CA ASN A 5 14.35 -42.75 37.15
C ASN A 5 14.26 -42.79 35.60
N CYS A 6 14.02 -43.96 35.00
CA CYS A 6 13.86 -44.11 33.55
C CYS A 6 12.49 -43.56 33.08
N LEU A 7 11.42 -43.74 33.86
CA LEU A 7 10.09 -43.18 33.57
C LEU A 7 10.07 -41.65 33.73
N ARG A 8 10.76 -41.11 34.75
CA ARG A 8 10.85 -39.66 34.98
C ARG A 8 11.60 -38.92 33.89
N ASN A 9 12.68 -39.52 33.33
CA ASN A 9 13.39 -38.96 32.21
C ASN A 9 12.59 -39.02 30.89
N LYS A 10 11.83 -40.08 30.63
CA LYS A 10 10.98 -40.17 29.43
C LYS A 10 9.80 -39.18 29.51
N PHE A 11 9.24 -38.98 30.68
CA PHE A 11 8.17 -37.98 30.88
C PHE A 11 8.69 -36.55 30.70
N SER A 12 9.90 -36.25 31.20
CA SER A 12 10.54 -34.92 31.01
C SER A 12 10.89 -34.64 29.56
N VAL A 13 11.33 -35.63 28.80
CA VAL A 13 11.61 -35.50 27.36
C VAL A 13 10.33 -35.32 26.55
N ILE A 14 9.25 -36.03 26.88
CA ILE A 14 7.95 -35.88 26.20
C ILE A 14 7.34 -34.50 26.50
N VAL A 15 7.40 -34.03 27.73
CA VAL A 15 6.93 -32.67 28.10
C VAL A 15 7.77 -31.59 27.42
N MET A 16 9.08 -31.76 27.29
CA MET A 16 9.95 -30.82 26.59
C MET A 16 9.69 -30.83 25.07
N PHE A 17 9.36 -32.00 24.48
CA PHE A 17 9.00 -32.12 23.06
C PHE A 17 7.63 -31.52 22.76
N THR A 18 6.63 -31.71 23.68
CA THR A 18 5.31 -31.09 23.53
C THR A 18 5.35 -29.57 23.74
N LEU A 19 6.20 -29.04 24.66
CA LEU A 19 6.43 -27.60 24.79
C LEU A 19 7.09 -27.00 23.55
N PHE A 20 8.01 -27.74 22.87
CA PHE A 20 8.66 -27.27 21.65
C PHE A 20 7.70 -27.21 20.46
N PHE A 21 6.69 -28.08 20.41
CA PHE A 21 5.61 -28.02 19.39
C PHE A 21 4.57 -26.93 19.67
N LEU A 22 4.42 -26.49 20.92
CA LEU A 22 3.49 -25.42 21.27
C LEU A 22 4.06 -24.00 21.03
N VAL A 23 5.38 -23.87 20.81
CA VAL A 23 6.05 -22.58 20.58
C VAL A 23 6.20 -22.27 19.09
N ASN A 24 5.92 -23.21 18.19
CA ASN A 24 5.80 -22.93 16.76
C ASN A 24 4.41 -22.38 16.41
N LYS A 25 3.94 -21.34 17.12
CA LYS A 25 3.11 -20.35 16.46
C LYS A 25 4.06 -19.68 15.47
N SER A 26 3.85 -19.95 14.20
CA SER A 26 4.38 -19.09 13.14
C SER A 26 4.05 -17.66 13.56
N LEU A 27 5.05 -16.90 13.98
CA LEU A 27 4.96 -15.46 14.05
C LEU A 27 4.82 -15.03 12.58
N PHE A 28 3.62 -15.17 12.01
CA PHE A 28 3.28 -14.43 10.80
C PHE A 28 3.36 -12.98 11.25
N SER A 29 4.43 -12.32 10.89
CA SER A 29 4.52 -10.88 11.02
C SER A 29 3.42 -10.33 10.12
N GLN A 30 2.43 -9.71 10.74
CA GLN A 30 1.37 -8.99 10.05
C GLN A 30 2.05 -7.94 9.15
N LEU A 31 1.82 -8.06 7.83
CA LEU A 31 2.45 -7.12 6.87
C LEU A 31 1.79 -5.76 6.91
N PHE A 32 0.46 -5.72 7.05
CA PHE A 32 -0.33 -4.50 7.11
C PHE A 32 -0.95 -4.30 8.49
N ASP A 33 -1.02 -3.05 8.92
CA ASP A 33 -1.93 -2.56 9.95
C ASP A 33 -2.84 -1.54 9.29
N SER A 34 -4.02 -2.00 8.90
CA SER A 34 -4.95 -1.24 8.09
C SER A 34 -5.99 -0.51 8.95
N ASP A 35 -6.25 0.77 8.63
CA ASP A 35 -7.42 1.53 9.09
C ASP A 35 -8.51 1.46 8.04
N ILE A 36 -9.61 0.74 8.34
CA ILE A 36 -10.71 0.50 7.41
C ILE A 36 -11.92 1.32 7.83
N GLN A 37 -12.38 2.20 6.96
CA GLN A 37 -13.58 3.01 7.19
C GLN A 37 -14.62 2.74 6.11
N ILE A 38 -15.81 2.27 6.52
CA ILE A 38 -16.92 2.01 5.59
C ILE A 38 -18.06 3.00 5.86
N ILE A 39 -18.39 3.78 4.86
CA ILE A 39 -19.42 4.80 4.91
C ILE A 39 -20.71 4.24 4.32
N LEU A 40 -21.67 3.94 5.19
CA LEU A 40 -22.92 3.29 4.87
C LEU A 40 -24.14 4.25 4.85
N GLU A 41 -23.90 5.55 4.92
CA GLU A 41 -24.97 6.56 5.10
C GLU A 41 -26.07 6.47 4.05
N ARG A 42 -25.72 6.11 2.81
CA ARG A 42 -26.63 6.02 1.66
C ARG A 42 -27.36 4.68 1.51
N LEU A 43 -27.18 3.77 2.46
CA LEU A 43 -27.84 2.47 2.44
C LEU A 43 -29.14 2.47 3.24
N PRO A 44 -30.14 1.65 2.85
CA PRO A 44 -31.29 1.31 3.68
C PRO A 44 -30.85 0.67 5.00
N LEU A 45 -31.66 0.79 6.06
CA LEU A 45 -31.33 0.26 7.38
C LEU A 45 -31.00 -1.24 7.36
N GLU A 46 -31.83 -2.02 6.65
CA GLU A 46 -31.62 -3.46 6.46
C GLU A 46 -30.22 -3.78 5.90
N LYS A 47 -29.79 -3.03 4.88
CA LYS A 47 -28.47 -3.22 4.26
C LYS A 47 -27.30 -2.73 5.14
N LYS A 48 -27.55 -1.77 6.03
CA LYS A 48 -26.56 -1.40 7.05
C LYS A 48 -26.33 -2.51 8.08
N GLU A 49 -27.40 -3.19 8.49
CA GLU A 49 -27.30 -4.33 9.40
C GLU A 49 -26.57 -5.52 8.76
N GLU A 50 -26.79 -5.78 7.47
CA GLU A 50 -26.06 -6.82 6.72
C GLU A 50 -24.55 -6.57 6.65
N LEU A 51 -24.13 -5.31 6.65
CA LEU A 51 -22.74 -4.87 6.51
C LEU A 51 -22.10 -4.41 7.82
N LYS A 52 -22.73 -4.65 8.98
CA LYS A 52 -22.25 -4.12 10.28
C LYS A 52 -20.82 -4.53 10.64
N ASP A 53 -20.40 -5.72 10.23
CA ASP A 53 -19.07 -6.29 10.50
C ASP A 53 -18.17 -6.31 9.26
N PHE A 54 -18.55 -5.60 8.19
CA PHE A 54 -17.86 -5.67 6.90
C PHE A 54 -16.47 -5.01 6.94
N ASP A 55 -16.30 -3.95 7.75
CA ASP A 55 -15.01 -3.32 8.04
C ASP A 55 -14.04 -4.28 8.67
N GLN A 56 -14.48 -5.03 9.71
CA GLN A 56 -13.67 -6.02 10.40
C GLN A 56 -13.27 -7.16 9.46
N LYS A 57 -14.19 -7.62 8.59
CA LYS A 57 -13.91 -8.66 7.60
C LYS A 57 -12.85 -8.21 6.60
N ILE A 58 -12.96 -6.98 6.08
CA ILE A 58 -11.94 -6.44 5.16
C ILE A 58 -10.62 -6.26 5.90
N LYS A 59 -10.65 -5.79 7.15
CA LYS A 59 -9.43 -5.66 7.95
C LYS A 59 -8.74 -7.01 8.13
N SER A 60 -9.44 -8.05 8.58
CA SER A 60 -8.87 -9.39 8.70
C SER A 60 -8.36 -9.93 7.36
N TYR A 61 -9.11 -9.73 6.29
CA TYR A 61 -8.72 -10.14 4.93
C TYR A 61 -7.40 -9.51 4.48
N VAL A 62 -7.19 -8.23 4.79
CA VAL A 62 -5.98 -7.49 4.41
C VAL A 62 -4.81 -7.81 5.36
N ASP A 63 -5.05 -7.80 6.66
CA ASP A 63 -3.99 -7.84 7.66
C ASP A 63 -3.47 -9.25 7.95
N GLU A 64 -4.31 -10.28 7.82
CA GLU A 64 -3.97 -11.66 8.23
C GLU A 64 -3.36 -12.49 7.08
N TYR A 65 -3.38 -11.99 5.85
CA TYR A 65 -2.83 -12.70 4.69
C TYR A 65 -1.35 -12.41 4.48
N ASP A 66 -0.60 -13.45 4.15
CA ASP A 66 0.82 -13.32 3.78
C ASP A 66 0.98 -12.90 2.31
N TRP A 67 1.00 -11.60 2.05
CA TRP A 67 1.10 -11.01 0.71
C TRP A 67 2.47 -11.20 0.05
N THR A 68 3.53 -11.41 0.82
CA THR A 68 4.91 -11.28 0.34
C THR A 68 5.79 -12.48 0.59
N GLY A 69 5.52 -13.29 1.61
CA GLY A 69 6.41 -14.32 2.13
C GLY A 69 7.62 -13.75 2.89
N GLU A 70 7.62 -12.45 3.18
CA GLU A 70 8.72 -11.74 3.84
C GLU A 70 8.27 -11.21 5.20
N VAL A 71 9.18 -11.15 6.17
CA VAL A 71 8.92 -10.62 7.51
C VAL A 71 9.36 -9.17 7.57
N PHE A 72 8.46 -8.27 7.95
CA PHE A 72 8.75 -6.87 8.18
C PHE A 72 8.90 -6.59 9.67
N GLU A 73 9.86 -5.76 10.06
CA GLU A 73 10.04 -5.34 11.45
C GLU A 73 8.84 -4.54 11.97
N ASN A 74 8.27 -3.72 11.11
CA ASN A 74 7.09 -2.92 11.42
C ASN A 74 6.05 -3.10 10.31
N PRO A 75 4.76 -3.27 10.65
CA PRO A 75 3.72 -3.37 9.64
C PRO A 75 3.57 -2.06 8.86
N LEU A 76 3.22 -2.20 7.59
CA LEU A 76 2.93 -1.08 6.70
C LEU A 76 1.57 -0.49 7.08
N GLN A 77 1.56 0.78 7.44
CA GLN A 77 0.34 1.51 7.78
C GLN A 77 -0.40 1.89 6.50
N ILE A 78 -1.62 1.41 6.34
CA ILE A 78 -2.48 1.78 5.22
C ILE A 78 -3.85 2.25 5.71
N SER A 79 -4.51 3.10 4.93
CA SER A 79 -5.89 3.47 5.16
C SER A 79 -6.75 3.13 3.95
N ILE A 80 -7.95 2.60 4.21
CA ILE A 80 -8.95 2.27 3.20
C ILE A 80 -10.27 2.90 3.58
N GLN A 81 -10.84 3.70 2.65
CA GLN A 81 -12.18 4.28 2.81
C GLN A 81 -13.09 3.77 1.70
N ILE A 82 -14.25 3.26 2.08
CA ILE A 82 -15.24 2.68 1.17
C ILE A 82 -16.59 3.37 1.37
N PHE A 83 -17.10 3.98 0.31
CA PHE A 83 -18.43 4.61 0.30
C PHE A 83 -19.37 3.71 -0.49
N LEU A 84 -20.36 3.12 0.16
CA LEU A 84 -21.26 2.15 -0.46
C LEU A 84 -22.62 2.74 -0.82
N GLN A 85 -23.15 2.29 -1.96
CA GLN A 85 -24.51 2.47 -2.41
C GLN A 85 -25.10 1.11 -2.81
N HIS A 86 -26.32 0.84 -2.43
CA HIS A 86 -27.03 -0.39 -2.81
C HIS A 86 -27.75 -0.23 -4.13
N LYS A 87 -27.76 -1.28 -4.93
CA LYS A 87 -28.50 -1.38 -6.19
C LYS A 87 -28.94 -2.81 -6.42
N ILE A 88 -30.21 -3.01 -6.81
CA ILE A 88 -30.70 -4.29 -7.27
C ILE A 88 -30.53 -4.37 -8.80
N VAL A 89 -29.89 -5.42 -9.28
CA VAL A 89 -29.68 -5.69 -10.70
C VAL A 89 -30.07 -7.14 -10.99
N ASN A 90 -31.07 -7.37 -11.83
CA ASN A 90 -31.51 -8.71 -12.20
C ASN A 90 -31.82 -9.60 -10.98
N PHE A 91 -32.50 -9.06 -9.97
CA PHE A 91 -32.83 -9.73 -8.69
C PHE A 91 -31.64 -10.09 -7.82
N GLU A 92 -30.46 -9.60 -8.15
CA GLU A 92 -29.25 -9.74 -7.33
C GLU A 92 -28.96 -8.44 -6.58
N ASP A 93 -28.69 -8.54 -5.29
CA ASP A 93 -28.21 -7.44 -4.47
C ASP A 93 -26.76 -7.12 -4.84
N ARG A 94 -26.51 -5.89 -5.26
CA ARG A 94 -25.17 -5.40 -5.59
C ARG A 94 -24.87 -4.13 -4.83
N TYR A 95 -23.62 -3.99 -4.49
CA TYR A 95 -23.06 -2.76 -3.93
C TYR A 95 -22.23 -2.05 -4.98
N LYS A 96 -22.44 -0.73 -5.11
CA LYS A 96 -21.57 0.15 -5.86
C LYS A 96 -20.67 0.88 -4.88
N GLY A 97 -19.35 0.67 -4.99
CA GLY A 97 -18.35 1.27 -4.15
C GLY A 97 -17.65 2.46 -4.81
N ARG A 98 -17.29 3.46 -4.00
CA ARG A 98 -16.16 4.35 -4.25
C ARG A 98 -15.11 4.00 -3.21
N PHE A 99 -13.89 3.87 -3.66
CA PHE A 99 -12.79 3.31 -2.90
C PHE A 99 -11.61 4.28 -2.89
N ILE A 100 -11.04 4.51 -1.73
CA ILE A 100 -9.80 5.25 -1.55
C ILE A 100 -8.87 4.36 -0.75
N ILE A 101 -7.63 4.21 -1.21
CA ILE A 101 -6.58 3.51 -0.49
C ILE A 101 -5.30 4.34 -0.49
N SER A 102 -4.60 4.37 0.64
CA SER A 102 -3.37 5.12 0.81
C SER A 102 -2.38 4.37 1.70
N ASN A 103 -1.09 4.54 1.44
CA ASN A 103 0.00 4.15 2.36
C ASN A 103 0.29 5.23 3.41
N ASN A 104 -0.62 6.19 3.61
CA ASN A 104 -0.49 7.32 4.52
C ASN A 104 0.77 8.19 4.30
N SER A 105 1.38 8.11 3.12
CA SER A 105 2.57 8.84 2.72
C SER A 105 2.45 9.38 1.29
N ASP A 106 3.12 8.76 0.36
CA ASP A 106 3.33 9.23 -1.02
C ASP A 106 2.46 8.52 -2.07
N ALA A 107 1.65 7.54 -1.69
CA ALA A 107 0.78 6.81 -2.60
C ALA A 107 -0.67 6.81 -2.13
N GLN A 108 -1.56 7.33 -2.99
CA GLN A 108 -3.00 7.30 -2.80
C GLN A 108 -3.69 7.00 -4.12
N TYR A 109 -4.70 6.15 -4.07
CA TYR A 109 -5.51 5.78 -5.23
C TYR A 109 -6.99 5.96 -4.93
N TYR A 110 -7.73 6.42 -5.93
CA TYR A 110 -9.17 6.59 -5.89
C TYR A 110 -9.82 5.82 -7.04
N ASP A 111 -10.84 5.02 -6.71
CA ASP A 111 -11.66 4.31 -7.70
C ASP A 111 -13.15 4.54 -7.45
N LYS A 112 -13.89 4.82 -8.50
CA LYS A 112 -15.36 5.04 -8.47
C LYS A 112 -16.15 3.99 -9.27
N TYR A 113 -15.47 3.00 -9.82
CA TYR A 113 -16.01 2.04 -10.78
C TYR A 113 -16.09 0.62 -10.21
N TRP A 114 -16.29 0.47 -8.91
CA TRP A 114 -16.38 -0.81 -8.24
C TRP A 114 -17.83 -1.24 -8.03
N VAL A 115 -18.16 -2.47 -8.48
CA VAL A 115 -19.47 -3.11 -8.28
C VAL A 115 -19.24 -4.57 -7.90
N PHE A 116 -19.89 -5.01 -6.84
CA PHE A 116 -19.75 -6.38 -6.35
C PHE A 116 -21.06 -6.86 -5.68
N PRO A 117 -21.37 -8.16 -5.70
CA PRO A 117 -22.37 -8.78 -4.86
C PRO A 117 -21.77 -9.03 -3.48
N TYR A 118 -22.60 -9.03 -2.46
CA TYR A 118 -22.19 -9.45 -1.13
C TYR A 118 -23.43 -9.86 -0.32
N ASN A 119 -23.36 -11.02 0.37
CA ASN A 119 -24.35 -11.45 1.32
C ASN A 119 -23.75 -11.48 2.71
N SER A 120 -24.57 -11.13 3.71
CA SER A 120 -24.14 -11.21 5.10
C SER A 120 -23.73 -12.65 5.44
N GLY A 121 -22.52 -12.81 5.99
CA GLY A 121 -21.99 -14.12 6.34
C GLY A 121 -21.03 -14.73 5.31
N ASP A 122 -20.98 -14.23 4.07
CA ASP A 122 -19.99 -14.71 3.10
C ASP A 122 -18.57 -14.49 3.62
N PRO A 123 -17.69 -15.53 3.60
CA PRO A 123 -16.29 -15.36 3.97
C PRO A 123 -15.56 -14.65 2.83
N LEU A 124 -14.53 -13.86 3.16
CA LEU A 124 -13.57 -13.35 2.20
C LEU A 124 -12.39 -14.33 2.13
N ILE A 125 -12.06 -14.82 0.93
CA ILE A 125 -11.06 -15.87 0.73
C ILE A 125 -10.11 -15.49 -0.39
N HIS A 126 -8.80 -15.47 -0.12
CA HIS A 126 -7.80 -15.23 -1.16
C HIS A 126 -7.76 -16.40 -2.15
N ASN A 127 -8.04 -16.11 -3.41
CA ASN A 127 -7.97 -17.08 -4.50
C ASN A 127 -7.42 -16.43 -5.78
N GLU A 128 -6.12 -16.54 -5.98
CA GLU A 128 -5.46 -15.96 -7.16
C GLU A 128 -5.87 -16.64 -8.49
N SER A 129 -6.51 -17.83 -8.43
CA SER A 129 -6.89 -18.61 -9.61
C SER A 129 -8.28 -18.27 -10.15
N MET A 130 -9.11 -17.60 -9.35
CA MET A 130 -10.49 -17.31 -9.69
C MET A 130 -10.82 -15.84 -9.41
N PHE A 131 -11.39 -15.17 -10.42
CA PHE A 131 -11.83 -13.79 -10.25
C PHE A 131 -13.09 -13.72 -9.38
N ASP A 132 -13.00 -12.93 -8.31
CA ASP A 132 -14.13 -12.46 -7.51
C ASP A 132 -14.22 -10.93 -7.56
N PRO A 133 -15.40 -10.33 -7.77
CA PRO A 133 -15.53 -8.87 -7.94
C PRO A 133 -15.26 -8.05 -6.67
N LEU A 134 -15.32 -8.64 -5.48
CA LEU A 134 -14.97 -7.99 -4.22
C LEU A 134 -13.50 -8.20 -3.88
N GLU A 135 -13.08 -9.45 -3.78
CA GLU A 135 -11.75 -9.85 -3.31
C GLU A 135 -10.65 -9.47 -4.30
N SER A 136 -10.84 -9.80 -5.60
CA SER A 136 -9.86 -9.43 -6.63
C SER A 136 -9.69 -7.92 -6.79
N PHE A 137 -10.72 -7.14 -6.47
CA PHE A 137 -10.61 -5.68 -6.47
C PHE A 137 -9.72 -5.18 -5.32
N ILE A 138 -9.89 -5.72 -4.13
CA ILE A 138 -9.04 -5.38 -2.98
C ILE A 138 -7.61 -5.81 -3.25
N ASP A 139 -7.40 -7.06 -3.70
CA ASP A 139 -6.09 -7.61 -4.03
C ASP A 139 -5.34 -6.75 -5.07
N PHE A 140 -6.05 -6.29 -6.10
CA PHE A 140 -5.48 -5.41 -7.12
C PHE A 140 -4.84 -4.15 -6.49
N TYR A 141 -5.56 -3.46 -5.60
CA TYR A 141 -5.06 -2.23 -4.99
C TYR A 141 -3.99 -2.49 -3.92
N ILE A 142 -4.09 -3.60 -3.18
CA ILE A 142 -3.04 -4.02 -2.26
C ILE A 142 -1.74 -4.31 -3.02
N TYR A 143 -1.80 -5.02 -4.16
CA TYR A 143 -0.61 -5.26 -4.97
C TYR A 143 -0.05 -3.96 -5.59
N ILE A 144 -0.88 -2.98 -5.93
CA ILE A 144 -0.38 -1.67 -6.35
C ILE A 144 0.38 -0.98 -5.21
N LEU A 145 -0.18 -0.94 -3.99
CA LEU A 145 0.52 -0.34 -2.86
C LEU A 145 1.83 -1.08 -2.53
N LEU A 146 1.83 -2.41 -2.58
CA LEU A 146 3.06 -3.19 -2.40
C LEU A 146 4.11 -2.84 -3.46
N GLY A 147 3.70 -2.69 -4.71
CA GLY A 147 4.59 -2.25 -5.77
C GLY A 147 5.22 -0.88 -5.49
N GLU A 148 4.42 0.05 -4.98
CA GLU A 148 4.90 1.38 -4.56
C GLU A 148 5.86 1.30 -3.37
N GLU A 149 5.56 0.46 -2.37
CA GLU A 149 6.42 0.29 -1.20
C GLU A 149 7.76 -0.37 -1.56
N TYR A 150 7.73 -1.43 -2.38
CA TYR A 150 8.96 -2.13 -2.76
C TYR A 150 9.88 -1.30 -3.66
N ASP A 151 9.36 -0.33 -4.41
CA ASP A 151 10.18 0.63 -5.15
C ASP A 151 10.98 1.59 -4.24
N LYS A 152 10.69 1.64 -2.95
CA LYS A 152 11.47 2.38 -1.94
C LYS A 152 12.75 1.63 -1.52
N TYR A 153 12.75 0.30 -1.63
CA TYR A 153 13.86 -0.56 -1.20
C TYR A 153 14.83 -0.90 -2.33
N GLY A 154 14.52 -0.55 -3.56
CA GLY A 154 15.41 -0.74 -4.69
C GLY A 154 14.72 -0.58 -6.04
N LYS A 155 15.54 -0.29 -7.03
CA LYS A 155 15.11 0.06 -8.39
C LYS A 155 14.21 -1.01 -9.00
N TYR A 156 12.93 -0.67 -9.18
CA TYR A 156 11.90 -1.52 -9.79
C TYR A 156 11.60 -2.83 -9.05
N LEU A 157 11.91 -2.93 -7.74
CA LEU A 157 11.56 -4.10 -6.94
C LEU A 157 10.05 -4.31 -6.83
N GLY A 158 9.26 -3.26 -7.02
CA GLY A 158 7.80 -3.32 -7.08
C GLY A 158 7.24 -4.07 -8.30
N ASN A 159 8.04 -4.38 -9.34
CA ASN A 159 7.55 -5.00 -10.56
C ASN A 159 6.76 -6.29 -10.30
N LYS A 160 7.24 -7.15 -9.39
CA LYS A 160 6.58 -8.42 -9.07
C LYS A 160 5.14 -8.25 -8.60
N TYR A 161 4.85 -7.16 -7.89
CA TYR A 161 3.50 -6.85 -7.38
C TYR A 161 2.64 -6.14 -8.43
N PHE A 162 3.21 -5.21 -9.17
CA PHE A 162 2.51 -4.61 -10.30
C PHE A 162 2.10 -5.65 -11.36
N GLU A 163 2.93 -6.67 -11.61
CA GLU A 163 2.54 -7.77 -12.50
C GLU A 163 1.42 -8.65 -11.92
N ARG A 164 1.37 -8.86 -10.59
CA ARG A 164 0.21 -9.54 -9.96
C ARG A 164 -1.06 -8.72 -10.14
N ALA A 165 -1.02 -7.40 -9.89
CA ALA A 165 -2.15 -6.51 -10.16
C ALA A 165 -2.58 -6.56 -11.64
N ARG A 166 -1.63 -6.58 -12.59
CA ARG A 166 -1.89 -6.72 -14.02
C ARG A 166 -2.62 -8.03 -14.34
N ASN A 167 -2.19 -9.14 -13.75
CA ASN A 167 -2.82 -10.44 -13.96
C ASN A 167 -4.29 -10.45 -13.49
N ILE A 168 -4.57 -9.84 -12.34
CA ILE A 168 -5.94 -9.66 -11.84
C ILE A 168 -6.76 -8.84 -12.83
N ALA A 169 -6.25 -7.68 -13.24
CA ALA A 169 -6.96 -6.78 -14.15
C ALA A 169 -7.23 -7.44 -15.51
N ASN A 170 -6.28 -8.22 -16.04
CA ASN A 170 -6.46 -8.98 -17.27
C ASN A 170 -7.55 -10.06 -17.12
N SER A 171 -7.56 -10.81 -16.02
CA SER A 171 -8.57 -11.85 -15.76
C SER A 171 -9.97 -11.24 -15.63
N ALA A 172 -10.08 -10.11 -14.96
CA ALA A 172 -11.34 -9.42 -14.72
C ALA A 172 -12.04 -8.91 -15.98
N GLN A 173 -11.29 -8.55 -17.03
CA GLN A 173 -11.87 -8.08 -18.29
C GLN A 173 -12.77 -9.12 -18.98
N PHE A 174 -12.49 -10.40 -18.77
CA PHE A 174 -13.31 -11.48 -19.34
C PHE A 174 -14.62 -11.73 -18.60
N ASN A 175 -14.80 -11.14 -17.41
CA ASN A 175 -16.04 -11.24 -16.65
C ASN A 175 -17.01 -10.12 -17.07
N SER A 176 -17.86 -10.38 -18.07
CA SER A 176 -18.78 -9.38 -18.64
C SER A 176 -19.74 -8.77 -17.61
N GLN A 177 -20.06 -9.48 -16.54
CA GLN A 177 -21.01 -9.05 -15.51
C GLN A 177 -20.41 -7.98 -14.58
N TYR A 178 -19.10 -8.05 -14.32
CA TYR A 178 -18.36 -7.17 -13.41
C TYR A 178 -17.18 -6.45 -14.07
N ALA A 179 -17.19 -6.34 -15.40
CA ALA A 179 -16.10 -5.73 -16.18
C ALA A 179 -15.96 -4.21 -15.98
N TRP A 180 -16.95 -3.57 -15.34
CA TRP A 180 -16.97 -2.11 -15.18
C TRP A 180 -15.80 -1.61 -14.34
N GLY A 181 -15.02 -0.68 -14.90
CA GLY A 181 -13.82 -0.08 -14.27
C GLY A 181 -12.52 -0.86 -14.49
N TRP A 182 -12.58 -2.10 -15.02
CA TRP A 182 -11.33 -2.87 -15.20
C TRP A 182 -10.48 -2.40 -16.38
N LYS A 183 -11.09 -1.69 -17.34
CA LYS A 183 -10.32 -1.00 -18.39
C LYS A 183 -9.45 0.09 -17.76
N GLU A 184 -10.02 0.94 -16.92
CA GLU A 184 -9.33 2.02 -16.22
C GLU A 184 -8.23 1.49 -15.29
N ARG A 185 -8.45 0.35 -14.63
CA ARG A 185 -7.45 -0.33 -13.79
C ARG A 185 -6.30 -0.91 -14.62
N ASN A 186 -6.58 -1.42 -15.82
CA ASN A 186 -5.53 -1.84 -16.75
C ASN A 186 -4.71 -0.64 -17.25
N GLU A 187 -5.34 0.46 -17.60
CA GLU A 187 -4.64 1.68 -17.99
C GLU A 187 -3.76 2.22 -16.85
N LEU A 188 -4.24 2.13 -15.60
CA LEU A 188 -3.44 2.50 -14.42
C LEU A 188 -2.18 1.63 -14.31
N ILE A 189 -2.32 0.31 -14.35
CA ILE A 189 -1.16 -0.59 -14.18
C ILE A 189 -0.20 -0.51 -15.36
N ASP A 190 -0.69 -0.31 -16.58
CA ASP A 190 0.14 -0.10 -17.76
C ASP A 190 0.95 1.20 -17.63
N LYS A 191 0.35 2.26 -17.09
CA LYS A 191 1.05 3.52 -16.79
C LYS A 191 2.16 3.29 -15.77
N LEU A 192 1.88 2.59 -14.65
CA LEU A 192 2.86 2.34 -13.58
C LEU A 192 4.07 1.52 -14.07
N LEU A 193 3.87 0.64 -15.04
CA LEU A 193 4.91 -0.21 -15.63
C LEU A 193 5.53 0.39 -16.90
N SER A 194 5.02 1.51 -17.39
CA SER A 194 5.48 2.15 -18.64
C SER A 194 6.91 2.67 -18.54
N LYS A 195 7.53 2.89 -19.71
CA LYS A 195 8.86 3.49 -19.79
C LYS A 195 8.87 4.94 -19.31
N GLU A 196 7.78 5.65 -19.54
CA GLU A 196 7.56 7.06 -19.17
C GLU A 196 7.47 7.22 -17.64
N PHE A 197 7.01 6.21 -16.92
CA PHE A 197 6.90 6.23 -15.46
C PHE A 197 8.17 5.76 -14.73
N LYS A 198 9.08 5.06 -15.42
CA LYS A 198 10.35 4.59 -14.85
C LYS A 198 11.21 5.68 -14.20
N PRO A 199 11.33 6.92 -14.75
CA PRO A 199 12.10 7.98 -14.10
C PRO A 199 11.55 8.34 -12.71
N TYR A 200 10.22 8.41 -12.54
CA TYR A 200 9.59 8.62 -11.23
C TYR A 200 9.92 7.52 -10.23
N ARG A 201 9.79 6.25 -10.64
CA ARG A 201 10.13 5.09 -9.80
C ARG A 201 11.62 5.06 -9.42
N ASN A 202 12.49 5.44 -10.34
CA ASN A 202 13.93 5.57 -10.06
C ASN A 202 14.23 6.76 -9.12
N MET A 203 13.48 7.83 -9.19
CA MET A 203 13.58 8.95 -8.25
C MET A 203 13.23 8.51 -6.83
N LYS A 204 12.17 7.71 -6.65
CA LYS A 204 11.82 7.13 -5.35
C LYS A 204 12.96 6.29 -4.78
N ASP A 205 13.50 5.37 -5.55
CA ASP A 205 14.67 4.56 -5.17
C ASP A 205 15.84 5.43 -4.73
N GLN A 206 16.20 6.47 -5.49
CA GLN A 206 17.30 7.37 -5.12
C GLN A 206 17.01 8.12 -3.80
N PHE A 207 15.80 8.61 -3.61
CA PHE A 207 15.42 9.31 -2.40
C PHE A 207 15.51 8.42 -1.15
N PHE A 208 14.90 7.24 -1.18
CA PHE A 208 14.89 6.33 -0.03
C PHE A 208 16.28 5.72 0.23
N LEU A 209 17.08 5.49 -0.82
CA LEU A 209 18.48 5.14 -0.67
C LEU A 209 19.27 6.28 0.01
N GLY A 210 19.00 7.54 -0.35
CA GLY A 210 19.59 8.69 0.34
C GLY A 210 19.19 8.74 1.82
N LEU A 211 17.91 8.50 2.12
CA LEU A 211 17.44 8.45 3.52
C LEU A 211 18.14 7.36 4.34
N SER A 212 18.43 6.20 3.75
CA SER A 212 19.10 5.11 4.48
C SER A 212 20.54 5.41 4.89
N TYR A 213 21.19 6.38 4.23
CA TYR A 213 22.52 6.85 4.60
C TYR A 213 22.50 8.06 5.55
N ALA A 214 21.35 8.67 5.79
CA ALA A 214 21.26 9.89 6.61
C ALA A 214 21.68 9.63 8.07
N GLY A 215 22.58 10.44 8.58
CA GLY A 215 23.14 10.31 9.93
C GLY A 215 24.33 9.37 10.06
N GLU A 216 24.65 8.56 9.04
CA GLU A 216 25.83 7.70 9.00
C GLU A 216 26.85 8.21 7.95
N GLU A 217 26.38 8.48 6.73
CA GLU A 217 27.17 8.96 5.60
C GLU A 217 26.49 10.15 4.92
N ASP A 218 26.46 11.31 5.58
CA ASP A 218 25.70 12.48 5.13
C ASP A 218 26.03 12.94 3.70
N THR A 219 27.28 12.86 3.26
CA THR A 219 27.66 13.22 1.88
C THR A 219 27.06 12.26 0.85
N THR A 220 26.93 10.99 1.20
CA THR A 220 26.28 9.97 0.36
C THR A 220 24.77 10.18 0.34
N ALA A 221 24.16 10.46 1.50
CA ALA A 221 22.75 10.81 1.63
C ALA A 221 22.40 12.02 0.75
N GLN A 222 23.18 13.10 0.85
CA GLN A 222 23.01 14.33 0.04
C GLN A 222 23.06 14.03 -1.46
N LYS A 223 24.07 13.32 -1.92
CA LYS A 223 24.25 12.95 -3.33
C LYS A 223 23.03 12.22 -3.93
N TYR A 224 22.43 11.30 -3.19
CA TYR A 224 21.27 10.57 -3.66
C TYR A 224 19.99 11.41 -3.59
N CYS A 225 19.78 12.16 -2.52
CA CYS A 225 18.64 13.08 -2.39
C CYS A 225 18.69 14.24 -3.40
N GLU A 226 19.89 14.76 -3.75
CA GLU A 226 20.05 15.75 -4.82
C GLU A 226 19.63 15.23 -6.20
N LYS A 227 19.93 13.95 -6.51
CA LYS A 227 19.47 13.33 -7.75
C LYS A 227 17.94 13.23 -7.80
N ALA A 228 17.33 12.79 -6.67
CA ALA A 228 15.88 12.72 -6.55
C ALA A 228 15.25 14.12 -6.69
N PHE A 229 15.80 15.11 -5.99
CA PHE A 229 15.33 16.49 -6.08
C PHE A 229 15.47 17.09 -7.49
N THR A 230 16.57 16.80 -8.19
CA THR A 230 16.77 17.25 -9.56
C THR A 230 15.66 16.76 -10.48
N PHE A 231 15.25 15.51 -10.37
CA PHE A 231 14.10 14.99 -11.12
C PHE A 231 12.80 15.73 -10.76
N ILE A 232 12.51 15.91 -9.47
CA ILE A 232 11.33 16.62 -8.98
C ILE A 232 11.30 18.05 -9.52
N TYR A 233 12.42 18.78 -9.40
CA TYR A 233 12.54 20.15 -9.84
C TYR A 233 12.33 20.29 -11.36
N CYS A 234 12.96 19.43 -12.15
CA CYS A 234 12.78 19.45 -13.61
C CYS A 234 11.33 19.12 -14.01
N THR A 235 10.72 18.14 -13.37
CA THR A 235 9.34 17.75 -13.67
C THR A 235 8.35 18.87 -13.33
N LEU A 236 8.42 19.42 -12.11
CA LEU A 236 7.49 20.47 -11.67
C LEU A 236 7.75 21.83 -12.34
N THR A 237 8.94 22.05 -12.89
CA THR A 237 9.20 23.24 -13.71
C THR A 237 8.52 23.15 -15.08
N GLN A 238 8.42 21.95 -15.65
CA GLN A 238 7.76 21.70 -16.94
C GLN A 238 6.25 21.48 -16.80
N ASP A 239 5.83 20.81 -15.75
CA ASP A 239 4.46 20.45 -15.44
C ASP A 239 4.19 20.74 -13.95
N PRO A 240 3.85 22.01 -13.61
CA PRO A 240 3.62 22.42 -12.21
C PRO A 240 2.46 21.72 -11.53
N ASP A 241 1.54 21.17 -12.30
CA ASP A 241 0.34 20.46 -11.82
C ASP A 241 0.52 18.93 -11.80
N ASN A 242 1.76 18.43 -11.89
CA ASN A 242 2.03 17.01 -11.80
C ASN A 242 1.72 16.48 -10.40
N GLU A 243 0.48 16.07 -10.23
CA GLU A 243 -0.07 15.65 -8.92
C GLU A 243 0.79 14.60 -8.23
N ARG A 244 1.34 13.64 -8.99
CA ARG A 244 2.12 12.54 -8.43
C ARG A 244 3.44 13.00 -7.82
N VAL A 245 4.13 13.90 -8.51
CA VAL A 245 5.41 14.45 -8.05
C VAL A 245 5.19 15.47 -6.94
N LEU A 246 4.12 16.27 -7.02
CA LEU A 246 3.71 17.18 -5.94
C LEU A 246 3.39 16.41 -4.67
N GLN A 247 2.60 15.34 -4.75
CA GLN A 247 2.26 14.50 -3.61
C GLN A 247 3.52 13.92 -2.94
N PHE A 248 4.46 13.42 -3.74
CA PHE A 248 5.73 12.92 -3.23
C PHE A 248 6.54 14.01 -2.53
N LEU A 249 6.70 15.17 -3.15
CA LEU A 249 7.43 16.30 -2.55
C LEU A 249 6.78 16.76 -1.24
N GLN A 250 5.45 16.87 -1.19
CA GLN A 250 4.72 17.29 0.01
C GLN A 250 4.86 16.27 1.14
N ALA A 251 4.82 14.98 0.82
CA ALA A 251 5.01 13.93 1.83
C ALA A 251 6.42 13.90 2.44
N HIS A 252 7.43 14.34 1.67
CA HIS A 252 8.84 14.20 2.04
C HIS A 252 9.61 15.52 2.17
N ASN A 253 8.94 16.66 2.15
CA ASN A 253 9.59 17.98 2.17
C ASN A 253 10.51 18.19 3.38
N LEU A 254 10.10 17.75 4.58
CA LEU A 254 10.92 17.85 5.79
C LEU A 254 12.17 16.99 5.71
N GLN A 255 12.08 15.81 5.13
CA GLN A 255 13.23 14.92 4.93
C GLN A 255 14.22 15.53 3.94
N PHE A 256 13.74 16.12 2.84
CA PHE A 256 14.60 16.89 1.93
C PHE A 256 15.28 18.07 2.63
N ILE A 257 14.55 18.83 3.45
CA ILE A 257 15.13 19.94 4.24
C ILE A 257 16.19 19.43 5.20
N ASN A 258 15.93 18.35 5.91
CA ASN A 258 16.88 17.80 6.89
C ASN A 258 18.20 17.36 6.23
N ILE A 259 18.17 16.81 5.02
CA ILE A 259 19.36 16.32 4.32
C ILE A 259 20.02 17.42 3.49
N LEU A 260 19.25 18.24 2.80
CA LEU A 260 19.74 19.20 1.81
C LEU A 260 19.65 20.66 2.26
N GLY A 261 19.16 20.93 3.47
CA GLY A 261 18.89 22.29 3.98
C GLY A 261 20.12 23.18 4.16
N HIS A 262 21.33 22.61 4.13
CA HIS A 262 22.58 23.37 4.09
C HIS A 262 22.75 24.14 2.77
N ASP A 263 22.12 23.68 1.66
CA ASP A 263 22.10 24.36 0.38
C ASP A 263 20.92 25.33 0.29
N LYS A 264 21.19 26.61 0.59
CA LYS A 264 20.17 27.67 0.54
C LYS A 264 19.60 27.92 -0.87
N ASP A 265 20.35 27.62 -1.91
CA ASP A 265 19.86 27.75 -3.29
C ASP A 265 18.90 26.62 -3.65
N LEU A 266 19.11 25.43 -3.14
CA LEU A 266 18.19 24.31 -3.26
C LEU A 266 16.86 24.64 -2.54
N LEU A 267 16.90 25.16 -1.31
CA LEU A 267 15.69 25.60 -0.59
C LEU A 267 14.91 26.70 -1.34
N LYS A 268 15.59 27.63 -2.02
CA LYS A 268 14.94 28.62 -2.90
C LYS A 268 14.21 27.94 -4.06
N ARG A 269 14.84 26.95 -4.72
CA ARG A 269 14.20 26.17 -5.79
C ARG A 269 12.99 25.39 -5.26
N MET A 270 13.08 24.75 -4.07
CA MET A 270 11.94 24.10 -3.43
C MET A 270 10.80 25.08 -3.22
N SER A 271 11.08 26.29 -2.71
CA SER A 271 10.04 27.30 -2.50
C SER A 271 9.37 27.82 -3.78
N THR A 272 9.98 27.58 -4.95
CA THR A 272 9.44 27.95 -6.27
C THR A 272 8.48 26.89 -6.80
N ILE A 273 8.83 25.62 -6.67
CA ILE A 273 8.06 24.50 -7.22
C ILE A 273 6.98 23.99 -6.27
N ASP A 274 7.05 24.35 -4.98
CA ASP A 274 6.06 23.99 -3.96
C ASP A 274 5.58 25.26 -3.22
N PRO A 275 4.73 26.07 -3.84
CA PRO A 275 4.27 27.34 -3.28
C PRO A 275 3.46 27.17 -1.99
N ASN A 276 2.81 26.03 -1.78
CA ASN A 276 2.01 25.75 -0.60
C ASN A 276 2.87 25.64 0.66
N ASN A 277 4.11 25.17 0.54
CA ASN A 277 5.07 25.03 1.63
C ASN A 277 6.16 26.12 1.63
N LYS A 278 5.98 27.19 0.87
CA LYS A 278 6.95 28.29 0.73
C LYS A 278 7.40 28.91 2.07
N ALA A 279 6.49 29.03 3.03
CA ALA A 279 6.81 29.56 4.36
C ALA A 279 7.77 28.65 5.12
N LEU A 280 7.62 27.35 5.00
CA LEU A 280 8.50 26.34 5.59
C LEU A 280 9.93 26.49 5.04
N TYR A 281 10.10 26.52 3.73
CA TYR A 281 11.44 26.65 3.10
C TYR A 281 12.10 27.97 3.44
N LYS A 282 11.34 29.09 3.46
CA LYS A 282 11.88 30.41 3.83
C LYS A 282 12.39 30.47 5.26
N LYS A 283 11.74 29.78 6.21
CA LYS A 283 12.22 29.69 7.58
C LYS A 283 13.63 29.12 7.61
N HIS A 284 13.89 28.00 6.95
CA HIS A 284 15.20 27.35 6.92
C HIS A 284 16.25 28.07 6.06
N ILE A 285 15.83 28.93 5.11
CA ILE A 285 16.78 29.81 4.39
C ILE A 285 17.36 30.87 5.31
N ASN A 286 16.56 31.37 6.26
CA ASN A 286 16.92 32.49 7.15
C ASN A 286 17.62 32.03 8.44
N GLU A 287 17.55 30.76 8.76
CA GLU A 287 18.34 30.11 9.82
C GLU A 287 19.76 29.83 9.35
#